data_16f0dce5b1d114ccbce47cebab8ee642
#
_entry.id   16f0dce5b1d114ccbce47cebab8ee642
#
_cell.length_a   1.000
_cell.length_b   1.000
_cell.length_c   1.000
_cell.angle_alpha   90.00
_cell.angle_beta   90.00
_cell.angle_gamma   90.00
#
_symmetry.space_group_name_H-M   'P 1'
#
loop_
_entity.id
_entity.type
_entity.pdbx_description
1 polymer ?
#
loop_
_entity_poly.entity_id
_entity_poly.type
_entity_poly.pdbx_seq_one_letter_code
_entity_poly.pdbx_strand_id
1 'polypeptide(L)'
;MKIAVVGTGYVGLVTGTCLAETGNQVVCVDINEEKVKMMQEGQLPIYEPGLELLFYRNIVQKRLHFTSNLAEAIAEARIIFLALPTPPGGDGSADLSYVLGAAKDIAKLLTDYKVIVTKSTVPVGTADKVTVVMKANTEVEFAVVSNPEFLREGVAVEDFMKPDRVVVGTMDDRARKLLAELYSPYVRQGNPVIFMDERSSELTKYAANSFLATKISFMNEIANLCELVGADVDMVRRGIGADERIGRRFLFSGIGYGGSCFPKDVQALAKSAEEHKYDFKILKSVMEVNQIQKQILVEKVKRYFNGDLKGKKFAIWGLAFKPETDDIREAPALYIIEDLLNAGAAISAFDPEAMKNVKNLIGDKISYAEDQYEALKKADALLILTEWPVFRTPDFDQMDATLKNKVVFDGRNLYDLERMIDRGYYYNSIGRKLIS
;
A
#
# COMPACT_ATOMS: atom_id res chain seq x y z
N MET A 1 27.37 2.72 -9.29
CA MET A 1 27.01 2.20 -10.64
C MET A 1 26.20 3.24 -11.39
N LYS A 2 26.01 3.07 -12.74
CA LYS A 2 25.06 3.85 -13.52
C LYS A 2 23.79 3.04 -13.71
N ILE A 3 22.64 3.61 -13.36
CA ILE A 3 21.36 2.93 -13.26
C ILE A 3 20.28 3.78 -13.91
N ALA A 4 19.38 3.18 -14.67
CA ALA A 4 18.15 3.81 -15.12
C ALA A 4 16.94 3.22 -14.38
N VAL A 5 15.96 4.06 -14.06
CA VAL A 5 14.68 3.66 -13.48
C VAL A 5 13.57 4.17 -14.39
N VAL A 6 12.86 3.27 -15.04
CA VAL A 6 11.77 3.58 -15.98
C VAL A 6 10.43 3.53 -15.24
N GLY A 7 9.78 4.67 -15.16
CA GLY A 7 8.59 4.93 -14.35
C GLY A 7 8.95 5.64 -13.04
N THR A 8 8.33 6.80 -12.80
CA THR A 8 8.49 7.60 -11.58
C THR A 8 7.24 7.60 -10.72
N GLY A 9 6.50 6.48 -10.72
CA GLY A 9 5.48 6.21 -9.72
C GLY A 9 6.09 6.03 -8.34
N TYR A 10 5.29 5.66 -7.36
CA TYR A 10 5.73 5.48 -5.98
C TYR A 10 6.98 4.58 -5.89
N VAL A 11 6.91 3.35 -6.43
CA VAL A 11 8.01 2.37 -6.40
C VAL A 11 9.26 2.90 -7.12
N GLY A 12 9.08 3.54 -8.27
CA GLY A 12 10.21 4.04 -9.07
C GLY A 12 10.95 5.19 -8.40
N LEU A 13 10.24 6.15 -7.81
CA LEU A 13 10.85 7.29 -7.11
C LEU A 13 11.57 6.86 -5.83
N VAL A 14 10.95 6.00 -5.02
CA VAL A 14 11.60 5.44 -3.82
C VAL A 14 12.85 4.66 -4.23
N THR A 15 12.72 3.77 -5.23
CA THR A 15 13.86 2.96 -5.73
C THR A 15 14.99 3.85 -6.23
N GLY A 16 14.69 4.78 -7.13
CA GLY A 16 15.71 5.66 -7.73
C GLY A 16 16.42 6.53 -6.70
N THR A 17 15.66 7.13 -5.79
CA THR A 17 16.19 8.00 -4.74
C THR A 17 17.06 7.21 -3.75
N CYS A 18 16.59 6.05 -3.28
CA CYS A 18 17.35 5.22 -2.34
C CYS A 18 18.60 4.59 -2.98
N LEU A 19 18.56 4.24 -4.29
CA LEU A 19 19.75 3.78 -5.00
C LEU A 19 20.78 4.91 -5.17
N ALA A 20 20.33 6.14 -5.44
CA ALA A 20 21.21 7.30 -5.52
C ALA A 20 21.88 7.60 -4.16
N GLU A 21 21.17 7.39 -3.06
CA GLU A 21 21.67 7.65 -1.70
C GLU A 21 22.91 6.81 -1.34
N THR A 22 23.05 5.62 -1.91
CA THR A 22 24.25 4.78 -1.72
C THR A 22 25.37 5.06 -2.72
N GLY A 23 25.30 6.19 -3.44
CA GLY A 23 26.39 6.67 -4.31
C GLY A 23 26.29 6.21 -5.77
N ASN A 24 25.17 5.63 -6.17
CA ASN A 24 24.94 5.33 -7.58
C ASN A 24 24.55 6.59 -8.37
N GLN A 25 24.88 6.63 -9.66
CA GLN A 25 24.36 7.60 -10.61
C GLN A 25 23.05 7.05 -11.18
N VAL A 26 21.92 7.70 -10.87
CA VAL A 26 20.59 7.22 -11.22
C VAL A 26 19.89 8.23 -12.11
N VAL A 27 19.36 7.76 -13.24
CA VAL A 27 18.50 8.52 -14.14
C VAL A 27 17.10 7.91 -14.10
N CYS A 28 16.13 8.67 -13.63
CA CYS A 28 14.71 8.27 -13.62
C CYS A 28 14.01 8.81 -14.87
N VAL A 29 13.22 7.96 -15.52
CA VAL A 29 12.50 8.28 -16.76
C VAL A 29 11.01 8.24 -16.53
N ASP A 30 10.29 9.27 -17.01
CA ASP A 30 8.83 9.26 -17.08
C ASP A 30 8.37 9.90 -18.39
N ILE A 31 7.30 9.38 -18.96
CA ILE A 31 6.69 9.94 -20.18
C ILE A 31 5.94 11.26 -19.94
N ASN A 32 5.61 11.56 -18.69
CA ASN A 32 4.94 12.80 -18.31
C ASN A 32 5.98 13.92 -18.13
N GLU A 33 6.09 14.79 -19.14
CA GLU A 33 7.06 15.89 -19.17
C GLU A 33 6.84 16.91 -18.05
N GLU A 34 5.58 17.20 -17.67
CA GLU A 34 5.27 18.11 -16.56
C GLU A 34 5.78 17.56 -15.24
N LYS A 35 5.57 16.27 -15.01
CA LYS A 35 6.07 15.57 -13.83
C LYS A 35 7.60 15.54 -13.79
N VAL A 36 8.24 15.28 -14.94
CA VAL A 36 9.70 15.33 -15.06
C VAL A 36 10.21 16.72 -14.71
N LYS A 37 9.57 17.78 -15.23
CA LYS A 37 9.93 19.16 -14.92
C LYS A 37 9.81 19.48 -13.43
N MET A 38 8.70 19.10 -12.79
CA MET A 38 8.53 19.24 -11.33
C MET A 38 9.69 18.61 -10.56
N MET A 39 10.06 17.38 -10.92
CA MET A 39 11.16 16.66 -10.25
C MET A 39 12.50 17.30 -10.51
N GLN A 40 12.77 17.82 -11.70
CA GLN A 40 13.99 18.60 -12.03
C GLN A 40 14.09 19.89 -11.21
N GLU A 41 12.94 20.51 -10.90
CA GLU A 41 12.82 21.68 -10.02
C GLU A 41 12.92 21.34 -8.53
N GLY A 42 13.12 20.06 -8.17
CA GLY A 42 13.24 19.59 -6.80
C GLY A 42 11.91 19.34 -6.10
N GLN A 43 10.77 19.30 -6.82
CA GLN A 43 9.46 19.04 -6.25
C GLN A 43 9.16 17.54 -6.30
N LEU A 44 8.82 16.96 -5.14
CA LEU A 44 8.47 15.55 -5.02
C LEU A 44 6.97 15.35 -5.32
N PRO A 45 6.59 14.53 -6.34
CA PRO A 45 5.19 14.37 -6.74
C PRO A 45 4.42 13.31 -5.96
N ILE A 46 4.99 12.75 -4.89
CA ILE A 46 4.37 11.74 -4.03
C ILE A 46 4.58 12.09 -2.56
N TYR A 47 3.66 11.67 -1.70
CA TYR A 47 3.84 11.73 -0.26
C TYR A 47 4.50 10.44 0.25
N GLU A 48 5.67 10.54 0.85
CA GLU A 48 6.35 9.45 1.56
C GLU A 48 7.29 10.04 2.61
N PRO A 49 7.08 9.75 3.91
CA PRO A 49 7.91 10.26 4.99
C PRO A 49 9.40 9.96 4.78
N GLY A 50 10.21 10.99 4.91
CA GLY A 50 11.68 10.89 4.79
C GLY A 50 12.24 10.83 3.36
N LEU A 51 11.39 10.70 2.33
CA LEU A 51 11.85 10.64 0.94
C LEU A 51 12.33 12.01 0.45
N GLU A 52 11.64 13.09 0.80
CA GLU A 52 11.94 14.45 0.34
C GLU A 52 13.39 14.86 0.64
N LEU A 53 13.86 14.58 1.85
CA LEU A 53 15.22 14.89 2.26
C LEU A 53 16.26 14.16 1.40
N LEU A 54 16.08 12.88 1.12
CA LEU A 54 16.97 12.07 0.30
C LEU A 54 16.90 12.51 -1.16
N PHE A 55 15.70 12.76 -1.66
CA PHE A 55 15.43 13.23 -3.02
C PHE A 55 16.17 14.52 -3.32
N TYR A 56 15.95 15.56 -2.52
CA TYR A 56 16.63 16.85 -2.70
C TYR A 56 18.15 16.74 -2.57
N ARG A 57 18.65 16.04 -1.56
CA ARG A 57 20.09 15.83 -1.34
C ARG A 57 20.76 15.19 -2.55
N ASN A 58 20.15 14.18 -3.15
CA ASN A 58 20.73 13.48 -4.29
C ASN A 58 20.66 14.26 -5.60
N ILE A 59 19.67 15.14 -5.78
CA ILE A 59 19.65 16.11 -6.88
C ILE A 59 20.83 17.09 -6.75
N VAL A 60 20.98 17.71 -5.58
CA VAL A 60 22.07 18.67 -5.31
C VAL A 60 23.45 18.03 -5.50
N GLN A 61 23.61 16.77 -5.10
CA GLN A 61 24.85 16.01 -5.28
C GLN A 61 25.02 15.43 -6.69
N LYS A 62 24.09 15.72 -7.61
CA LYS A 62 24.12 15.27 -9.02
C LYS A 62 24.19 13.74 -9.15
N ARG A 63 23.55 13.01 -8.25
CA ARG A 63 23.45 11.55 -8.30
C ARG A 63 22.07 11.08 -8.78
N LEU A 64 21.06 11.93 -8.70
CA LEU A 64 19.69 11.65 -9.14
C LEU A 64 19.28 12.66 -10.20
N HIS A 65 18.89 12.16 -11.37
CA HIS A 65 18.51 12.95 -12.54
C HIS A 65 17.15 12.46 -13.08
N PHE A 66 16.44 13.34 -13.76
CA PHE A 66 15.14 13.05 -14.34
C PHE A 66 15.09 13.47 -15.80
N THR A 67 14.52 12.64 -16.66
CA THR A 67 14.37 12.92 -18.09
C THR A 67 13.12 12.25 -18.65
N SER A 68 12.56 12.78 -19.75
CA SER A 68 11.57 12.10 -20.56
C SER A 68 12.19 11.30 -21.73
N ASN A 69 13.51 11.40 -21.90
CA ASN A 69 14.23 10.74 -22.98
C ASN A 69 14.78 9.38 -22.54
N LEU A 70 14.12 8.30 -22.93
CA LEU A 70 14.53 6.94 -22.61
C LEU A 70 15.94 6.59 -23.14
N ALA A 71 16.29 7.02 -24.36
CA ALA A 71 17.58 6.72 -24.96
C ALA A 71 18.74 7.32 -24.16
N GLU A 72 18.58 8.57 -23.70
CA GLU A 72 19.54 9.24 -22.85
C GLU A 72 19.74 8.51 -21.52
N ALA A 73 18.63 8.13 -20.88
CA ALA A 73 18.67 7.50 -19.56
C ALA A 73 19.37 6.14 -19.57
N ILE A 74 19.17 5.33 -20.62
CA ILE A 74 19.70 3.97 -20.67
C ILE A 74 21.08 3.88 -21.33
N ALA A 75 21.56 4.94 -22.01
CA ALA A 75 22.80 4.90 -22.78
C ALA A 75 23.99 4.37 -21.97
N GLU A 76 24.20 4.90 -20.77
CA GLU A 76 25.30 4.51 -19.90
C GLU A 76 24.87 3.57 -18.75
N ALA A 77 23.59 3.27 -18.61
CA ALA A 77 23.08 2.43 -17.53
C ALA A 77 23.53 0.97 -17.73
N ARG A 78 24.01 0.35 -16.67
CA ARG A 78 24.31 -1.09 -16.61
C ARG A 78 23.09 -1.90 -16.19
N ILE A 79 22.24 -1.30 -15.39
CA ILE A 79 21.01 -1.89 -14.85
C ILE A 79 19.85 -0.95 -15.16
N ILE A 80 18.77 -1.48 -15.70
CA ILE A 80 17.56 -0.73 -16.04
C ILE A 80 16.41 -1.33 -15.26
N PHE A 81 15.87 -0.61 -14.28
CA PHE A 81 14.70 -1.00 -13.51
C PHE A 81 13.42 -0.59 -14.23
N LEU A 82 12.49 -1.53 -14.39
CA LEU A 82 11.12 -1.29 -14.84
C LEU A 82 10.22 -1.17 -13.61
N ALA A 83 9.85 0.07 -13.26
CA ALA A 83 8.97 0.40 -12.14
C ALA A 83 7.65 1.00 -12.67
N LEU A 84 7.02 0.28 -13.59
CA LEU A 84 5.86 0.70 -14.36
C LEU A 84 4.55 0.21 -13.75
N PRO A 85 3.43 0.93 -13.98
CA PRO A 85 2.14 0.49 -13.46
C PRO A 85 1.71 -0.84 -14.08
N THR A 86 1.06 -1.66 -13.25
CA THR A 86 0.41 -2.92 -13.64
C THR A 86 -1.03 -2.89 -13.12
N PRO A 87 -1.90 -2.04 -13.70
CA PRO A 87 -3.26 -1.90 -13.23
C PRO A 87 -4.05 -3.21 -13.43
N PRO A 88 -5.09 -3.45 -12.61
CA PRO A 88 -5.95 -4.60 -12.82
C PRO A 88 -6.75 -4.42 -14.12
N GLY A 89 -6.81 -5.44 -14.92
CA GLY A 89 -7.75 -5.57 -16.04
C GLY A 89 -9.19 -5.75 -15.53
N GLY A 90 -10.16 -5.60 -16.41
CA GLY A 90 -11.58 -5.77 -16.06
C GLY A 90 -11.93 -7.19 -15.59
N ASP A 91 -11.10 -8.17 -15.88
CA ASP A 91 -11.22 -9.58 -15.48
C ASP A 91 -10.38 -9.95 -14.24
N GLY A 92 -9.71 -8.96 -13.62
CA GLY A 92 -8.82 -9.14 -12.47
C GLY A 92 -7.39 -9.56 -12.81
N SER A 93 -7.05 -9.74 -14.10
CA SER A 93 -5.66 -9.94 -14.55
C SER A 93 -4.85 -8.64 -14.41
N ALA A 94 -3.51 -8.74 -14.43
CA ALA A 94 -2.65 -7.55 -14.45
C ALA A 94 -2.37 -7.13 -15.89
N ASP A 95 -2.57 -5.85 -16.21
CA ASP A 95 -2.19 -5.29 -17.51
C ASP A 95 -0.67 -5.08 -17.59
N LEU A 96 -0.03 -5.82 -18.48
CA LEU A 96 1.42 -5.78 -18.73
C LEU A 96 1.82 -4.87 -19.90
N SER A 97 0.89 -4.18 -20.52
CA SER A 97 1.14 -3.37 -21.73
C SER A 97 2.26 -2.35 -21.54
N TYR A 98 2.30 -1.68 -20.39
CA TYR A 98 3.36 -0.72 -20.04
C TYR A 98 4.74 -1.38 -19.93
N VAL A 99 4.81 -2.53 -19.24
CA VAL A 99 6.08 -3.26 -19.03
C VAL A 99 6.62 -3.80 -20.34
N LEU A 100 5.76 -4.44 -21.14
CA LEU A 100 6.14 -5.03 -22.44
C LEU A 100 6.45 -3.95 -23.49
N GLY A 101 5.73 -2.82 -23.47
CA GLY A 101 6.00 -1.67 -24.32
C GLY A 101 7.37 -1.07 -24.03
N ALA A 102 7.67 -0.79 -22.78
CA ALA A 102 8.98 -0.28 -22.36
C ALA A 102 10.12 -1.27 -22.69
N ALA A 103 9.92 -2.56 -22.46
CA ALA A 103 10.90 -3.60 -22.83
C ALA A 103 11.20 -3.61 -24.33
N LYS A 104 10.17 -3.45 -25.17
CA LYS A 104 10.32 -3.34 -26.63
C LYS A 104 11.13 -2.12 -27.03
N ASP A 105 10.84 -0.96 -26.43
CA ASP A 105 11.52 0.28 -26.78
C ASP A 105 12.98 0.29 -26.26
N ILE A 106 13.22 -0.26 -25.08
CA ILE A 106 14.57 -0.46 -24.54
C ILE A 106 15.36 -1.37 -25.48
N ALA A 107 14.79 -2.51 -25.93
CA ALA A 107 15.49 -3.47 -26.78
C ALA A 107 16.05 -2.82 -28.07
N LYS A 108 15.27 -1.92 -28.70
CA LYS A 108 15.72 -1.19 -29.91
C LYS A 108 16.86 -0.22 -29.67
N LEU A 109 17.06 0.20 -28.42
CA LEU A 109 18.06 1.19 -28.03
C LEU A 109 19.33 0.55 -27.41
N LEU A 110 19.36 -0.77 -27.24
CA LEU A 110 20.51 -1.45 -26.67
C LEU A 110 21.69 -1.42 -27.62
N THR A 111 22.87 -1.05 -27.09
CA THR A 111 24.14 -1.06 -27.81
C THR A 111 25.17 -2.02 -27.19
N ASP A 112 24.95 -2.40 -25.93
CA ASP A 112 25.82 -3.27 -25.14
C ASP A 112 24.99 -4.06 -24.12
N TYR A 113 25.62 -5.04 -23.45
CA TYR A 113 24.96 -5.88 -22.44
C TYR A 113 24.39 -5.05 -21.29
N LYS A 114 23.10 -5.21 -21.03
CA LYS A 114 22.41 -4.59 -19.90
C LYS A 114 21.54 -5.59 -19.15
N VAL A 115 21.33 -5.31 -17.86
CA VAL A 115 20.43 -6.07 -17.00
C VAL A 115 19.10 -5.34 -16.88
N ILE A 116 18.02 -5.97 -17.33
CA ILE A 116 16.66 -5.43 -17.31
C ILE A 116 15.94 -6.02 -16.10
N VAL A 117 15.59 -5.19 -15.15
CA VAL A 117 15.06 -5.61 -13.85
C VAL A 117 13.59 -5.23 -13.73
N THR A 118 12.70 -6.19 -13.68
CA THR A 118 11.28 -5.93 -13.37
C THR A 118 11.14 -5.72 -11.86
N LYS A 119 10.86 -4.47 -11.47
CA LYS A 119 10.61 -4.06 -10.08
C LYS A 119 9.13 -4.07 -9.75
N SER A 120 8.27 -3.83 -10.73
CA SER A 120 6.81 -3.89 -10.61
C SER A 120 6.35 -5.27 -10.16
N THR A 121 5.24 -5.32 -9.42
CA THR A 121 4.55 -6.58 -9.09
C THR A 121 3.84 -7.09 -10.35
N VAL A 122 4.26 -8.24 -10.84
CA VAL A 122 3.82 -8.81 -12.12
C VAL A 122 3.45 -10.29 -11.98
N PRO A 123 2.51 -10.82 -12.80
CA PRO A 123 2.18 -12.24 -12.84
C PRO A 123 3.37 -13.13 -13.15
N VAL A 124 3.31 -14.37 -12.67
CA VAL A 124 4.32 -15.41 -12.96
C VAL A 124 4.45 -15.63 -14.48
N GLY A 125 5.69 -15.67 -14.96
CA GLY A 125 6.02 -15.79 -16.37
C GLY A 125 6.15 -14.45 -17.11
N THR A 126 6.11 -13.32 -16.40
CA THR A 126 6.32 -12.00 -17.01
C THR A 126 7.76 -11.84 -17.50
N ALA A 127 8.75 -12.32 -16.75
CA ALA A 127 10.15 -12.31 -17.19
C ALA A 127 10.36 -13.05 -18.52
N ASP A 128 9.65 -14.18 -18.74
CA ASP A 128 9.66 -14.88 -20.01
C ASP A 128 9.08 -14.03 -21.15
N LYS A 129 7.93 -13.36 -20.89
CA LYS A 129 7.29 -12.48 -21.87
C LYS A 129 8.19 -11.29 -22.23
N VAL A 130 8.81 -10.66 -21.25
CA VAL A 130 9.80 -9.58 -21.45
C VAL A 130 10.96 -10.09 -22.30
N THR A 131 11.51 -11.28 -21.99
CA THR A 131 12.59 -11.88 -22.74
C THR A 131 12.21 -12.12 -24.21
N VAL A 132 11.01 -12.64 -24.47
CA VAL A 132 10.52 -12.87 -25.84
C VAL A 132 10.40 -11.54 -26.59
N VAL A 133 9.79 -10.52 -25.99
CA VAL A 133 9.64 -9.19 -26.60
C VAL A 133 10.99 -8.56 -26.91
N MET A 134 11.94 -8.65 -26.01
CA MET A 134 13.27 -8.08 -26.21
C MET A 134 14.04 -8.81 -27.31
N LYS A 135 14.09 -10.15 -27.29
CA LYS A 135 14.72 -10.97 -28.34
C LYS A 135 14.18 -10.70 -29.75
N ALA A 136 12.90 -10.35 -29.84
CA ALA A 136 12.28 -10.00 -31.13
C ALA A 136 12.69 -8.60 -31.65
N ASN A 137 13.36 -7.77 -30.85
CA ASN A 137 13.69 -6.38 -31.18
C ASN A 137 15.17 -6.01 -31.04
N THR A 138 16.05 -6.94 -30.64
CA THR A 138 17.50 -6.72 -30.54
C THR A 138 18.27 -8.02 -30.67
N GLU A 139 19.48 -7.93 -31.25
CA GLU A 139 20.49 -9.00 -31.25
C GLU A 139 21.53 -8.81 -30.13
N VAL A 140 21.46 -7.69 -29.39
CA VAL A 140 22.38 -7.40 -28.31
C VAL A 140 22.06 -8.30 -27.11
N GLU A 141 23.09 -8.84 -26.46
CA GLU A 141 22.94 -9.62 -25.25
C GLU A 141 22.34 -8.81 -24.10
N PHE A 142 21.42 -9.40 -23.35
CA PHE A 142 20.82 -8.84 -22.16
C PHE A 142 20.43 -9.96 -21.17
N ALA A 143 20.20 -9.59 -19.90
CA ALA A 143 19.56 -10.45 -18.93
C ALA A 143 18.26 -9.81 -18.45
N VAL A 144 17.22 -10.64 -18.22
CA VAL A 144 15.99 -10.23 -17.56
C VAL A 144 16.01 -10.76 -16.14
N VAL A 145 15.65 -9.92 -15.19
CA VAL A 145 15.65 -10.22 -13.76
C VAL A 145 14.30 -9.84 -13.16
N SER A 146 13.75 -10.69 -12.32
CA SER A 146 12.64 -10.36 -11.42
C SER A 146 13.19 -9.90 -10.08
N ASN A 147 12.87 -8.69 -9.66
CA ASN A 147 13.29 -8.16 -8.37
C ASN A 147 12.12 -7.41 -7.72
N PRO A 148 11.13 -8.15 -7.22
CA PRO A 148 9.94 -7.54 -6.64
C PRO A 148 10.30 -6.68 -5.43
N GLU A 149 9.52 -5.62 -5.23
CA GLU A 149 9.63 -4.76 -4.07
C GLU A 149 8.77 -5.31 -2.90
N PHE A 150 9.14 -4.95 -1.67
CA PHE A 150 8.38 -5.25 -0.45
C PHE A 150 8.22 -3.98 0.40
N LEU A 151 8.07 -2.85 -0.29
CA LEU A 151 7.94 -1.54 0.32
C LEU A 151 6.54 -1.35 0.90
N ARG A 152 6.47 -0.73 2.05
CA ARG A 152 5.21 -0.31 2.68
C ARG A 152 5.11 1.21 2.56
N GLU A 153 4.07 1.72 1.92
CA GLU A 153 3.79 3.15 1.90
C GLU A 153 3.84 3.73 3.32
N GLY A 154 4.41 4.93 3.49
CA GLY A 154 4.63 5.56 4.79
C GLY A 154 5.90 5.16 5.53
N VAL A 155 6.57 4.08 5.13
CA VAL A 155 7.87 3.62 5.68
C VAL A 155 8.77 3.01 4.60
N ALA A 156 8.51 3.31 3.33
CA ALA A 156 9.19 2.69 2.18
C ALA A 156 10.67 3.04 2.11
N VAL A 157 11.05 4.23 2.54
CA VAL A 157 12.48 4.62 2.62
C VAL A 157 13.22 3.71 3.59
N GLU A 158 12.66 3.44 4.77
CA GLU A 158 13.26 2.54 5.75
C GLU A 158 13.31 1.10 5.24
N ASP A 159 12.20 0.61 4.65
CA ASP A 159 12.11 -0.72 4.07
C ASP A 159 13.12 -0.92 2.94
N PHE A 160 13.41 0.12 2.14
CA PHE A 160 14.41 0.04 1.08
C PHE A 160 15.84 0.08 1.62
N MET A 161 16.11 1.00 2.57
CA MET A 161 17.45 1.21 3.12
C MET A 161 17.89 0.10 4.09
N LYS A 162 16.92 -0.59 4.73
CA LYS A 162 17.14 -1.68 5.68
C LYS A 162 16.14 -2.82 5.44
N PRO A 163 16.20 -3.49 4.28
CA PRO A 163 15.23 -4.51 3.92
C PRO A 163 15.35 -5.76 4.79
N ASP A 164 14.23 -6.37 5.18
CA ASP A 164 14.23 -7.70 5.82
C ASP A 164 14.85 -8.78 4.90
N ARG A 165 14.69 -8.62 3.60
CA ARG A 165 15.31 -9.44 2.54
C ARG A 165 15.23 -8.71 1.20
N VAL A 166 16.11 -9.09 0.30
CA VAL A 166 16.03 -8.73 -1.13
C VAL A 166 15.85 -10.02 -1.93
N VAL A 167 14.81 -10.11 -2.76
CA VAL A 167 14.55 -11.27 -3.63
C VAL A 167 15.00 -10.92 -5.06
N VAL A 168 15.80 -11.77 -5.65
CA VAL A 168 16.34 -11.62 -7.01
C VAL A 168 16.15 -12.92 -7.77
N GLY A 169 15.27 -12.87 -8.78
CA GLY A 169 15.01 -14.00 -9.68
C GLY A 169 15.85 -13.83 -10.95
N THR A 170 16.89 -14.65 -11.10
CA THR A 170 17.70 -14.71 -12.31
C THR A 170 18.56 -15.96 -12.36
N MET A 171 18.71 -16.52 -13.55
CA MET A 171 19.65 -17.61 -13.85
C MET A 171 20.93 -17.10 -14.55
N ASP A 172 21.03 -15.79 -14.87
CA ASP A 172 22.23 -15.20 -15.47
C ASP A 172 23.27 -14.84 -14.39
N ASP A 173 24.46 -15.43 -14.46
CA ASP A 173 25.52 -15.21 -13.46
C ASP A 173 26.09 -13.78 -13.46
N ARG A 174 26.07 -13.09 -14.61
CA ARG A 174 26.54 -11.68 -14.71
C ARG A 174 25.54 -10.77 -14.00
N ALA A 175 24.25 -10.96 -14.27
CA ALA A 175 23.19 -10.23 -13.60
C ALA A 175 23.20 -10.49 -12.10
N ARG A 176 23.37 -11.77 -11.67
CA ARG A 176 23.48 -12.15 -10.26
C ARG A 176 24.58 -11.41 -9.52
N LYS A 177 25.79 -11.35 -10.11
CA LYS A 177 26.94 -10.63 -9.53
C LYS A 177 26.66 -9.12 -9.44
N LEU A 178 26.09 -8.51 -10.48
CA LEU A 178 25.75 -7.09 -10.49
C LEU A 178 24.71 -6.73 -9.42
N LEU A 179 23.65 -7.54 -9.29
CA LEU A 179 22.60 -7.29 -8.28
C LEU A 179 23.11 -7.55 -6.85
N ALA A 180 23.98 -8.56 -6.66
CA ALA A 180 24.64 -8.78 -5.37
C ALA A 180 25.50 -7.59 -4.95
N GLU A 181 26.29 -7.03 -5.88
CA GLU A 181 27.08 -5.81 -5.64
C GLU A 181 26.19 -4.61 -5.34
N LEU A 182 25.13 -4.40 -6.14
CA LEU A 182 24.19 -3.29 -5.97
C LEU A 182 23.53 -3.30 -4.59
N TYR A 183 23.06 -4.48 -4.13
CA TYR A 183 22.34 -4.60 -2.86
C TYR A 183 23.23 -4.80 -1.63
N SER A 184 24.54 -5.00 -1.81
CA SER A 184 25.46 -5.22 -0.69
C SER A 184 25.44 -4.12 0.39
N PRO A 185 25.29 -2.81 0.07
CA PRO A 185 25.20 -1.78 1.10
C PRO A 185 23.97 -1.87 2.01
N TYR A 186 22.86 -2.42 1.50
CA TYR A 186 21.58 -2.47 2.20
C TYR A 186 21.45 -3.69 3.13
N VAL A 187 22.23 -4.74 2.89
CA VAL A 187 22.14 -6.03 3.62
C VAL A 187 23.29 -6.27 4.58
N ARG A 188 24.07 -5.26 4.92
CA ARG A 188 25.24 -5.34 5.81
C ARG A 188 24.93 -5.84 7.23
N GLN A 189 23.66 -5.74 7.65
CA GLN A 189 23.22 -6.17 8.98
C GLN A 189 22.87 -7.68 9.04
N GLY A 190 23.18 -8.44 7.98
CA GLY A 190 22.98 -9.88 7.93
C GLY A 190 21.67 -10.32 7.26
N ASN A 191 20.86 -9.37 6.77
CA ASN A 191 19.66 -9.70 6.00
C ASN A 191 20.03 -10.26 4.63
N PRO A 192 19.34 -11.30 4.12
CA PRO A 192 19.79 -12.00 2.93
C PRO A 192 19.41 -11.31 1.63
N VAL A 193 20.27 -11.43 0.61
CA VAL A 193 19.86 -11.40 -0.79
C VAL A 193 19.55 -12.83 -1.21
N ILE A 194 18.29 -13.13 -1.50
CA ILE A 194 17.84 -14.48 -1.84
C ILE A 194 17.75 -14.57 -3.36
N PHE A 195 18.62 -15.38 -3.94
CA PHE A 195 18.62 -15.67 -5.37
C PHE A 195 17.81 -16.91 -5.69
N MET A 196 16.95 -16.82 -6.71
CA MET A 196 16.10 -17.88 -7.20
C MET A 196 15.86 -17.72 -8.71
N ASP A 197 15.08 -18.58 -9.32
CA ASP A 197 14.60 -18.39 -10.69
C ASP A 197 13.55 -17.24 -10.76
N GLU A 198 13.32 -16.74 -11.96
CA GLU A 198 12.46 -15.59 -12.20
C GLU A 198 11.00 -15.85 -11.78
N ARG A 199 10.47 -17.03 -12.11
CA ARG A 199 9.07 -17.40 -11.79
C ARG A 199 8.84 -17.55 -10.30
N SER A 200 9.78 -18.16 -9.57
CA SER A 200 9.72 -18.25 -8.10
C SER A 200 9.79 -16.87 -7.45
N SER A 201 10.60 -15.95 -8.00
CA SER A 201 10.69 -14.57 -7.53
C SER A 201 9.38 -13.81 -7.73
N GLU A 202 8.78 -13.89 -8.92
CA GLU A 202 7.47 -13.30 -9.23
C GLU A 202 6.38 -13.82 -8.28
N LEU A 203 6.32 -15.16 -8.08
CA LEU A 203 5.34 -15.78 -7.19
C LEU A 203 5.55 -15.37 -5.73
N THR A 204 6.80 -15.20 -5.29
CA THR A 204 7.14 -14.83 -3.90
C THR A 204 6.46 -13.54 -3.47
N LYS A 205 6.38 -12.54 -4.35
CA LYS A 205 5.70 -11.27 -4.05
C LYS A 205 4.20 -11.47 -3.80
N TYR A 206 3.54 -12.16 -4.72
CA TYR A 206 2.11 -12.44 -4.58
C TYR A 206 1.80 -13.31 -3.36
N ALA A 207 2.60 -14.34 -3.13
CA ALA A 207 2.44 -15.23 -1.98
C ALA A 207 2.59 -14.46 -0.66
N ALA A 208 3.60 -13.58 -0.56
CA ALA A 208 3.81 -12.76 0.63
C ALA A 208 2.63 -11.83 0.91
N ASN A 209 2.17 -11.07 -0.09
CA ASN A 209 1.05 -10.14 0.09
C ASN A 209 -0.27 -10.88 0.38
N SER A 210 -0.52 -12.00 -0.29
CA SER A 210 -1.70 -12.84 -0.05
C SER A 210 -1.69 -13.46 1.36
N PHE A 211 -0.53 -13.88 1.85
CA PHE A 211 -0.40 -14.41 3.21
C PHE A 211 -0.68 -13.33 4.26
N LEU A 212 -0.16 -12.10 4.06
CA LEU A 212 -0.43 -10.99 4.96
C LEU A 212 -1.93 -10.61 4.96
N ALA A 213 -2.57 -10.56 3.78
CA ALA A 213 -4.01 -10.35 3.67
C ALA A 213 -4.82 -11.46 4.37
N THR A 214 -4.38 -12.73 4.26
CA THR A 214 -4.98 -13.86 4.97
C THR A 214 -4.92 -13.69 6.47
N LYS A 215 -3.79 -13.25 7.03
CA LYS A 215 -3.66 -12.97 8.47
C LYS A 215 -4.66 -11.92 8.95
N ILE A 216 -4.84 -10.85 8.17
CA ILE A 216 -5.81 -9.78 8.50
C ILE A 216 -7.25 -10.32 8.45
N SER A 217 -7.65 -10.99 7.36
CA SER A 217 -9.01 -11.54 7.23
C SER A 217 -9.28 -12.61 8.29
N PHE A 218 -8.32 -13.48 8.60
CA PHE A 218 -8.43 -14.43 9.69
C PHE A 218 -8.69 -13.75 11.04
N MET A 219 -7.95 -12.69 11.37
CA MET A 219 -8.16 -11.96 12.61
C MET A 219 -9.48 -11.17 12.64
N ASN A 220 -9.98 -10.73 11.50
CA ASN A 220 -11.29 -10.11 11.41
C ASN A 220 -12.40 -11.13 11.67
N GLU A 221 -12.30 -12.35 11.15
CA GLU A 221 -13.22 -13.44 11.47
C GLU A 221 -13.19 -13.80 12.96
N ILE A 222 -11.98 -13.92 13.55
CA ILE A 222 -11.82 -14.14 15.00
C ILE A 222 -12.45 -12.99 15.80
N ALA A 223 -12.29 -11.74 15.35
CA ALA A 223 -12.90 -10.58 16.01
C ALA A 223 -14.44 -10.67 16.00
N ASN A 224 -15.03 -11.00 14.84
CA ASN A 224 -16.47 -11.17 14.73
C ASN A 224 -16.99 -12.31 15.62
N LEU A 225 -16.24 -13.43 15.69
CA LEU A 225 -16.57 -14.52 16.61
C LEU A 225 -16.44 -14.09 18.08
N CYS A 226 -15.42 -13.32 18.45
CA CYS A 226 -15.25 -12.80 19.81
C CYS A 226 -16.49 -12.04 20.29
N GLU A 227 -17.09 -11.20 19.42
CA GLU A 227 -18.32 -10.48 19.78
C GLU A 227 -19.50 -11.42 20.09
N LEU A 228 -19.59 -12.57 19.42
CA LEU A 228 -20.67 -13.55 19.62
C LEU A 228 -20.48 -14.38 20.87
N VAL A 229 -19.24 -14.73 21.22
CA VAL A 229 -18.92 -15.60 22.35
C VAL A 229 -18.50 -14.85 23.62
N GLY A 230 -18.44 -13.51 23.55
CA GLY A 230 -18.05 -12.67 24.69
C GLY A 230 -16.54 -12.68 25.00
N ALA A 231 -15.69 -12.99 24.01
CA ALA A 231 -14.25 -12.90 24.13
C ALA A 231 -13.73 -11.52 23.71
N ASP A 232 -12.45 -11.25 23.97
CA ASP A 232 -11.75 -10.03 23.57
C ASP A 232 -10.66 -10.35 22.53
N VAL A 233 -10.77 -9.78 21.33
CA VAL A 233 -9.85 -10.05 20.22
C VAL A 233 -8.40 -9.61 20.51
N ASP A 234 -8.20 -8.55 21.31
CA ASP A 234 -6.87 -8.09 21.66
C ASP A 234 -6.16 -9.09 22.59
N MET A 235 -6.92 -9.74 23.49
CA MET A 235 -6.39 -10.81 24.35
C MET A 235 -6.06 -12.06 23.51
N VAL A 236 -6.94 -12.43 22.59
CA VAL A 236 -6.69 -13.54 21.65
C VAL A 236 -5.46 -13.25 20.80
N ARG A 237 -5.37 -12.04 20.23
CA ARG A 237 -4.22 -11.58 19.44
C ARG A 237 -2.90 -11.67 20.22
N ARG A 238 -2.89 -11.22 21.48
CA ARG A 238 -1.71 -11.31 22.35
C ARG A 238 -1.32 -12.76 22.62
N GLY A 239 -2.30 -13.63 22.87
CA GLY A 239 -2.08 -15.04 23.11
C GLY A 239 -1.44 -15.75 21.93
N ILE A 240 -2.08 -15.69 20.75
CA ILE A 240 -1.56 -16.37 19.56
C ILE A 240 -0.28 -15.71 19.03
N GLY A 241 -0.15 -14.39 19.11
CA GLY A 241 1.01 -13.66 18.62
C GLY A 241 2.28 -13.84 19.48
N ALA A 242 2.18 -14.42 20.67
CA ALA A 242 3.32 -14.79 21.51
C ALA A 242 4.03 -16.05 21.00
N ASP A 243 3.39 -16.88 20.19
CA ASP A 243 4.01 -18.02 19.52
C ASP A 243 4.86 -17.50 18.35
N GLU A 244 6.18 -17.80 18.38
CA GLU A 244 7.13 -17.36 17.34
C GLU A 244 6.78 -17.90 15.94
N ARG A 245 6.13 -19.06 15.85
CA ARG A 245 5.68 -19.64 14.58
C ARG A 245 4.59 -18.81 13.90
N ILE A 246 3.81 -18.01 14.67
CA ILE A 246 2.74 -17.12 14.19
C ILE A 246 3.26 -15.69 14.05
N GLY A 247 3.96 -15.19 15.09
CA GLY A 247 4.49 -13.84 15.18
C GLY A 247 3.40 -12.78 15.39
N ARG A 248 3.80 -11.60 15.85
CA ARG A 248 2.87 -10.54 16.31
C ARG A 248 2.33 -9.64 15.19
N ARG A 249 3.00 -9.61 14.03
CA ARG A 249 2.68 -8.67 12.95
C ARG A 249 1.48 -9.15 12.13
N PHE A 250 0.67 -8.21 11.65
CA PHE A 250 -0.53 -8.44 10.80
C PHE A 250 -1.64 -9.24 11.49
N LEU A 251 -1.73 -9.18 12.82
CA LEU A 251 -2.80 -9.80 13.62
C LEU A 251 -3.80 -8.76 14.17
N PHE A 252 -3.86 -7.57 13.61
CA PHE A 252 -4.78 -6.53 14.07
C PHE A 252 -6.10 -6.64 13.31
N SER A 253 -7.20 -6.76 14.06
CA SER A 253 -8.55 -6.68 13.52
C SER A 253 -8.99 -5.24 13.29
N GLY A 254 -9.92 -5.03 12.37
CA GLY A 254 -10.46 -3.72 12.04
C GLY A 254 -11.55 -3.84 10.97
N ILE A 255 -11.76 -2.76 10.23
CA ILE A 255 -12.76 -2.64 9.16
C ILE A 255 -12.28 -3.14 7.78
N GLY A 256 -11.37 -4.09 7.76
CA GLY A 256 -10.80 -4.63 6.53
C GLY A 256 -9.55 -3.88 6.05
N TYR A 257 -8.94 -4.44 5.02
CA TYR A 257 -7.76 -3.86 4.35
C TYR A 257 -8.15 -3.19 3.03
N GLY A 258 -7.35 -2.20 2.65
CA GLY A 258 -7.39 -1.49 1.36
C GLY A 258 -5.99 -1.26 0.82
N GLY A 259 -5.80 -0.16 0.11
CA GLY A 259 -4.55 0.24 -0.52
C GLY A 259 -4.34 -0.35 -1.90
N SER A 260 -3.27 0.07 -2.54
CA SER A 260 -2.94 -0.29 -3.92
C SER A 260 -2.42 -1.72 -4.12
N CYS A 261 -1.99 -2.39 -3.03
CA CYS A 261 -1.27 -3.66 -3.13
C CYS A 261 -2.16 -4.87 -2.81
N PHE A 262 -2.66 -4.99 -1.57
CA PHE A 262 -3.33 -6.21 -1.14
C PHE A 262 -4.55 -6.57 -1.99
N PRO A 263 -5.52 -5.67 -2.25
CA PRO A 263 -6.68 -6.03 -3.06
C PRO A 263 -6.29 -6.52 -4.45
N LYS A 264 -5.41 -5.77 -5.11
CA LYS A 264 -4.93 -6.08 -6.47
C LYS A 264 -4.15 -7.40 -6.53
N ASP A 265 -3.20 -7.60 -5.60
CA ASP A 265 -2.29 -8.74 -5.66
C ASP A 265 -2.98 -10.06 -5.30
N VAL A 266 -3.92 -10.02 -4.33
CA VAL A 266 -4.76 -11.19 -3.98
C VAL A 266 -5.64 -11.59 -5.17
N GLN A 267 -6.28 -10.61 -5.85
CA GLN A 267 -7.08 -10.85 -7.04
C GLN A 267 -6.24 -11.42 -8.18
N ALA A 268 -5.07 -10.81 -8.46
CA ALA A 268 -4.19 -11.25 -9.53
C ALA A 268 -3.66 -12.67 -9.30
N LEU A 269 -3.33 -13.05 -8.05
CA LEU A 269 -2.91 -14.42 -7.74
C LEU A 269 -4.07 -15.41 -7.88
N ALA A 270 -5.27 -15.06 -7.43
CA ALA A 270 -6.46 -15.90 -7.61
C ALA A 270 -6.77 -16.09 -9.11
N LYS A 271 -6.68 -15.01 -9.91
CA LYS A 271 -6.88 -15.07 -11.36
C LYS A 271 -5.83 -15.94 -12.07
N SER A 272 -4.55 -15.76 -11.71
CA SER A 272 -3.48 -16.58 -12.25
C SER A 272 -3.68 -18.07 -11.91
N ALA A 273 -4.18 -18.40 -10.72
CA ALA A 273 -4.53 -19.78 -10.35
C ALA A 273 -5.66 -20.33 -11.25
N GLU A 274 -6.70 -19.54 -11.52
CA GLU A 274 -7.82 -19.93 -12.39
C GLU A 274 -7.36 -20.21 -13.84
N GLU A 275 -6.45 -19.39 -14.38
CA GLU A 275 -5.85 -19.61 -15.70
C GLU A 275 -5.14 -20.98 -15.79
N HIS A 276 -4.58 -21.44 -14.68
CA HIS A 276 -3.97 -22.76 -14.55
C HIS A 276 -4.95 -23.85 -14.05
N LYS A 277 -6.27 -23.57 -14.05
CA LYS A 277 -7.33 -24.49 -13.60
C LYS A 277 -7.17 -24.92 -12.13
N TYR A 278 -6.57 -24.06 -11.30
CA TYR A 278 -6.40 -24.30 -9.88
C TYR A 278 -7.37 -23.43 -9.08
N ASP A 279 -8.27 -24.08 -8.30
CA ASP A 279 -9.21 -23.40 -7.42
C ASP A 279 -8.54 -23.00 -6.10
N PHE A 280 -8.10 -21.76 -5.99
CA PHE A 280 -7.41 -21.24 -4.81
C PHE A 280 -8.42 -20.82 -3.73
N LYS A 281 -8.97 -21.76 -3.01
CA LYS A 281 -10.08 -21.60 -2.05
C LYS A 281 -9.79 -20.56 -0.96
N ILE A 282 -8.59 -20.59 -0.35
CA ILE A 282 -8.22 -19.68 0.73
C ILE A 282 -8.32 -18.22 0.25
N LEU A 283 -7.81 -17.89 -0.93
CA LEU A 283 -7.84 -16.51 -1.41
C LEU A 283 -9.25 -16.02 -1.72
N LYS A 284 -10.12 -16.90 -2.24
CA LYS A 284 -11.53 -16.57 -2.47
C LYS A 284 -12.22 -16.21 -1.15
N SER A 285 -12.00 -17.02 -0.10
CA SER A 285 -12.52 -16.73 1.23
C SER A 285 -11.95 -15.44 1.84
N VAL A 286 -10.65 -15.19 1.66
CA VAL A 286 -10.00 -13.95 2.13
C VAL A 286 -10.62 -12.70 1.51
N MET A 287 -10.89 -12.72 0.19
CA MET A 287 -11.53 -11.62 -0.51
C MET A 287 -12.97 -11.40 -0.04
N GLU A 288 -13.75 -12.50 0.11
CA GLU A 288 -15.12 -12.46 0.61
C GLU A 288 -15.21 -11.87 2.03
N VAL A 289 -14.38 -12.38 2.95
CA VAL A 289 -14.29 -11.88 4.33
C VAL A 289 -13.94 -10.39 4.36
N ASN A 290 -12.96 -9.96 3.54
CA ASN A 290 -12.58 -8.56 3.50
C ASN A 290 -13.69 -7.66 2.98
N GLN A 291 -14.47 -8.13 2.01
CA GLN A 291 -15.60 -7.37 1.46
C GLN A 291 -16.71 -7.19 2.51
N ILE A 292 -17.05 -8.24 3.25
CA ILE A 292 -18.00 -8.19 4.37
C ILE A 292 -17.48 -7.25 5.47
N GLN A 293 -16.20 -7.34 5.79
CA GLN A 293 -15.60 -6.57 6.87
C GLN A 293 -15.62 -5.06 6.63
N LYS A 294 -15.54 -4.60 5.39
CA LYS A 294 -15.65 -3.17 5.04
C LYS A 294 -17.00 -2.55 5.43
N GLN A 295 -18.05 -3.36 5.61
CA GLN A 295 -19.40 -2.91 5.95
C GLN A 295 -19.75 -3.06 7.44
N ILE A 296 -18.96 -3.80 8.22
CA ILE A 296 -19.30 -4.17 9.60
C ILE A 296 -19.58 -2.95 10.50
N LEU A 297 -18.84 -1.87 10.32
CA LEU A 297 -18.98 -0.67 11.14
C LEU A 297 -20.30 0.06 10.84
N VAL A 298 -20.74 0.10 9.60
CA VAL A 298 -22.02 0.69 9.19
C VAL A 298 -23.19 -0.08 9.81
N GLU A 299 -23.09 -1.40 9.88
CA GLU A 299 -24.13 -2.22 10.53
C GLU A 299 -24.21 -1.95 12.05
N LYS A 300 -23.07 -1.69 12.70
CA LYS A 300 -23.05 -1.26 14.12
C LYS A 300 -23.70 0.12 14.29
N VAL A 301 -23.42 1.06 13.40
CA VAL A 301 -24.05 2.40 13.37
C VAL A 301 -25.57 2.27 13.18
N LYS A 302 -26.02 1.53 12.17
CA LYS A 302 -27.45 1.29 11.90
C LYS A 302 -28.16 0.68 13.13
N ARG A 303 -27.52 -0.28 13.79
CA ARG A 303 -28.10 -0.91 15.00
C ARG A 303 -28.30 0.10 16.13
N TYR A 304 -27.32 0.98 16.37
CA TYR A 304 -27.44 2.01 17.41
C TYR A 304 -28.55 3.03 17.13
N PHE A 305 -28.68 3.46 15.87
CA PHE A 305 -29.70 4.43 15.46
C PHE A 305 -31.02 3.81 14.99
N ASN A 306 -31.29 2.50 15.27
CA ASN A 306 -32.47 1.77 14.86
C ASN A 306 -32.80 1.86 13.36
N GLY A 307 -31.78 1.91 12.53
CA GLY A 307 -31.89 2.03 11.08
C GLY A 307 -32.14 3.44 10.54
N ASP A 308 -32.45 4.42 11.41
CA ASP A 308 -32.73 5.79 11.00
C ASP A 308 -31.48 6.68 11.03
N LEU A 309 -30.82 6.80 9.87
CA LEU A 309 -29.65 7.66 9.68
C LEU A 309 -29.96 8.96 8.95
N LYS A 310 -31.21 9.15 8.50
CA LYS A 310 -31.59 10.35 7.75
C LYS A 310 -31.43 11.61 8.61
N GLY A 311 -30.65 12.55 8.11
CA GLY A 311 -30.38 13.82 8.79
C GLY A 311 -29.43 13.70 10.00
N LYS A 312 -28.91 12.53 10.33
CA LYS A 312 -27.83 12.38 11.31
C LYS A 312 -26.53 12.91 10.73
N LYS A 313 -25.70 13.51 11.57
CA LYS A 313 -24.36 13.97 11.21
C LYS A 313 -23.30 13.08 11.83
N PHE A 314 -22.42 12.54 11.02
CA PHE A 314 -21.28 11.72 11.47
C PHE A 314 -19.97 12.49 11.26
N ALA A 315 -19.13 12.48 12.28
CA ALA A 315 -17.72 12.82 12.15
C ALA A 315 -16.94 11.60 11.71
N ILE A 316 -16.00 11.77 10.78
CA ILE A 316 -15.09 10.72 10.34
C ILE A 316 -13.66 11.17 10.56
N TRP A 317 -12.90 10.36 11.30
CA TRP A 317 -11.47 10.49 11.45
C TRP A 317 -10.75 9.41 10.66
N GLY A 318 -10.02 9.85 9.62
CA GLY A 318 -9.27 8.98 8.72
C GLY A 318 -10.00 8.63 7.45
N LEU A 319 -9.36 8.89 6.32
CA LEU A 319 -9.84 8.65 4.97
C LEU A 319 -8.89 7.77 4.16
N ALA A 320 -7.57 7.84 4.45
CA ALA A 320 -6.57 6.96 3.88
C ALA A 320 -6.78 5.51 4.38
N PHE A 321 -6.31 4.52 3.60
CA PHE A 321 -6.46 3.11 3.97
C PHE A 321 -5.64 2.71 5.21
N LYS A 322 -4.60 3.47 5.53
CA LYS A 322 -3.74 3.37 6.73
C LYS A 322 -3.07 4.71 7.04
N PRO A 323 -2.43 4.90 8.21
CA PRO A 323 -1.67 6.11 8.50
C PRO A 323 -0.41 6.26 7.62
N GLU A 324 0.14 7.49 7.63
CA GLU A 324 1.38 7.88 6.95
C GLU A 324 1.35 7.71 5.41
N THR A 325 0.14 7.84 4.80
CA THR A 325 -0.05 7.86 3.35
C THR A 325 -1.29 8.68 2.99
N ASP A 326 -1.32 9.20 1.77
CA ASP A 326 -2.48 9.85 1.15
C ASP A 326 -3.29 8.91 0.25
N ASP A 327 -2.91 7.60 0.20
CA ASP A 327 -3.56 6.61 -0.67
C ASP A 327 -4.94 6.23 -0.16
N ILE A 328 -5.94 6.44 -1.01
CA ILE A 328 -7.36 6.16 -0.75
C ILE A 328 -7.90 4.95 -1.54
N ARG A 329 -7.05 4.31 -2.36
CA ARG A 329 -7.48 3.19 -3.21
C ARG A 329 -7.98 2.04 -2.35
N GLU A 330 -9.18 1.56 -2.64
CA GLU A 330 -9.82 0.48 -1.87
C GLU A 330 -9.91 0.75 -0.34
N ALA A 331 -9.77 2.03 0.09
CA ALA A 331 -9.87 2.39 1.50
C ALA A 331 -11.27 2.06 2.04
N PRO A 332 -11.39 1.33 3.17
CA PRO A 332 -12.68 1.02 3.78
C PRO A 332 -13.53 2.27 4.06
N ALA A 333 -12.88 3.41 4.32
CA ALA A 333 -13.54 4.69 4.55
C ALA A 333 -14.47 5.10 3.41
N LEU A 334 -14.09 4.87 2.16
CA LEU A 334 -14.90 5.24 0.99
C LEU A 334 -16.20 4.43 0.92
N TYR A 335 -16.15 3.15 1.21
CA TYR A 335 -17.32 2.28 1.27
C TYR A 335 -18.28 2.70 2.40
N ILE A 336 -17.73 2.99 3.58
CA ILE A 336 -18.51 3.46 4.74
C ILE A 336 -19.17 4.81 4.46
N ILE A 337 -18.43 5.76 3.83
CA ILE A 337 -18.96 7.07 3.44
C ILE A 337 -20.13 6.90 2.47
N GLU A 338 -19.96 6.06 1.45
CA GLU A 338 -21.00 5.80 0.45
C GLU A 338 -22.27 5.24 1.11
N ASP A 339 -22.14 4.23 1.97
CA ASP A 339 -23.27 3.61 2.67
C ASP A 339 -24.00 4.59 3.58
N LEU A 340 -23.27 5.44 4.31
CA LEU A 340 -23.86 6.47 5.18
C LEU A 340 -24.59 7.56 4.38
N LEU A 341 -24.01 8.02 3.27
CA LEU A 341 -24.64 9.00 2.38
C LEU A 341 -25.92 8.42 1.75
N ASN A 342 -25.87 7.18 1.28
CA ASN A 342 -27.04 6.48 0.72
C ASN A 342 -28.16 6.32 1.75
N ALA A 343 -27.83 6.23 3.04
CA ALA A 343 -28.79 6.21 4.15
C ALA A 343 -29.30 7.61 4.55
N GLY A 344 -28.89 8.69 3.85
CA GLY A 344 -29.32 10.06 4.07
C GLY A 344 -28.62 10.80 5.20
N ALA A 345 -27.47 10.33 5.63
CA ALA A 345 -26.63 10.99 6.64
C ALA A 345 -25.80 12.13 6.04
N ALA A 346 -25.39 13.08 6.89
CA ALA A 346 -24.39 14.11 6.58
C ALA A 346 -23.05 13.71 7.21
N ILE A 347 -21.94 14.04 6.54
CA ILE A 347 -20.61 13.64 6.98
C ILE A 347 -19.70 14.87 7.04
N SER A 348 -18.90 14.96 8.11
CA SER A 348 -17.78 15.88 8.27
C SER A 348 -16.52 15.07 8.55
N ALA A 349 -15.53 15.13 7.67
CA ALA A 349 -14.34 14.27 7.75
C ALA A 349 -13.06 15.07 7.94
N PHE A 350 -12.11 14.45 8.62
CA PHE A 350 -10.73 14.93 8.71
C PHE A 350 -9.75 13.76 8.51
N ASP A 351 -8.73 14.02 7.71
CA ASP A 351 -7.56 13.15 7.53
C ASP A 351 -6.33 14.04 7.33
N PRO A 352 -5.19 13.73 7.95
CA PRO A 352 -3.98 14.56 7.82
C PRO A 352 -3.50 14.76 6.37
N GLU A 353 -3.64 13.73 5.50
CA GLU A 353 -3.03 13.74 4.17
C GLU A 353 -4.04 13.48 3.02
N ALA A 354 -5.07 12.65 3.26
CA ALA A 354 -5.89 12.11 2.17
C ALA A 354 -7.08 12.98 1.76
N MET A 355 -7.39 14.09 2.45
CA MET A 355 -8.59 14.91 2.16
C MET A 355 -8.64 15.40 0.73
N LYS A 356 -7.52 15.87 0.17
CA LYS A 356 -7.44 16.33 -1.22
C LYS A 356 -7.80 15.25 -2.21
N ASN A 357 -7.29 14.03 -2.00
CA ASN A 357 -7.52 12.89 -2.89
C ASN A 357 -8.99 12.44 -2.82
N VAL A 358 -9.59 12.42 -1.63
CA VAL A 358 -11.02 12.12 -1.46
C VAL A 358 -11.88 13.22 -2.09
N LYS A 359 -11.55 14.50 -1.91
CA LYS A 359 -12.27 15.60 -2.54
C LYS A 359 -12.22 15.55 -4.06
N ASN A 360 -11.10 15.15 -4.63
CA ASN A 360 -10.97 14.97 -6.08
C ASN A 360 -11.85 13.81 -6.60
N LEU A 361 -12.08 12.77 -5.77
CA LEU A 361 -12.85 11.59 -6.13
C LEU A 361 -14.36 11.77 -5.99
N ILE A 362 -14.81 12.30 -4.84
CA ILE A 362 -16.25 12.39 -4.51
C ILE A 362 -16.79 13.84 -4.44
N GLY A 363 -15.93 14.84 -4.66
CA GLY A 363 -16.32 16.26 -4.61
C GLY A 363 -16.77 16.71 -3.22
N ASP A 364 -17.75 17.60 -3.21
CA ASP A 364 -18.30 18.19 -1.99
C ASP A 364 -19.51 17.40 -1.44
N LYS A 365 -19.58 16.08 -1.68
CA LYS A 365 -20.62 15.22 -1.10
C LYS A 365 -20.53 15.11 0.41
N ILE A 366 -19.35 15.39 0.97
CA ILE A 366 -19.07 15.47 2.41
C ILE A 366 -18.41 16.82 2.72
N SER A 367 -18.40 17.22 3.98
CA SER A 367 -17.64 18.38 4.45
C SER A 367 -16.24 17.95 4.88
N TYR A 368 -15.24 18.77 4.59
CA TYR A 368 -13.85 18.56 4.96
C TYR A 368 -13.47 19.56 6.05
N ALA A 369 -13.09 19.08 7.22
CA ALA A 369 -12.76 19.91 8.37
C ALA A 369 -11.28 20.32 8.36
N GLU A 370 -10.95 21.46 8.97
CA GLU A 370 -9.58 21.95 9.07
C GLU A 370 -8.75 21.13 10.08
N ASP A 371 -9.42 20.60 11.12
CA ASP A 371 -8.81 19.73 12.13
C ASP A 371 -9.79 18.63 12.60
N GLN A 372 -9.27 17.71 13.40
CA GLN A 372 -10.04 16.58 13.91
C GLN A 372 -11.22 17.01 14.81
N TYR A 373 -11.11 18.10 15.57
CA TYR A 373 -12.16 18.53 16.49
C TYR A 373 -13.23 19.35 15.77
N GLU A 374 -12.86 20.07 14.72
CA GLU A 374 -13.84 20.73 13.87
C GLU A 374 -14.79 19.72 13.22
N ALA A 375 -14.27 18.56 12.80
CA ALA A 375 -15.10 17.48 12.26
C ALA A 375 -16.20 17.03 13.25
N LEU A 376 -15.93 17.10 14.56
CA LEU A 376 -16.86 16.66 15.63
C LEU A 376 -18.02 17.64 15.85
N LYS A 377 -17.95 18.90 15.39
CA LYS A 377 -18.96 19.91 15.68
C LYS A 377 -20.36 19.45 15.28
N LYS A 378 -21.25 19.32 16.28
CA LYS A 378 -22.65 18.88 16.12
C LYS A 378 -22.79 17.46 15.53
N ALA A 379 -21.78 16.63 15.57
CA ALA A 379 -21.86 15.25 15.12
C ALA A 379 -22.63 14.40 16.13
N ASP A 380 -23.53 13.55 15.62
CA ASP A 380 -24.29 12.60 16.43
C ASP A 380 -23.42 11.42 16.90
N ALA A 381 -22.35 11.10 16.14
CA ALA A 381 -21.32 10.13 16.51
C ALA A 381 -20.01 10.39 15.75
N LEU A 382 -18.90 9.88 16.32
CA LEU A 382 -17.59 9.78 15.68
C LEU A 382 -17.36 8.37 15.14
N LEU A 383 -16.88 8.26 13.89
CA LEU A 383 -16.34 7.04 13.31
C LEU A 383 -14.83 7.19 13.11
N ILE A 384 -14.06 6.24 13.64
CA ILE A 384 -12.60 6.20 13.45
C ILE A 384 -12.28 5.12 12.44
N LEU A 385 -11.77 5.53 11.27
CA LEU A 385 -11.58 4.64 10.13
C LEU A 385 -10.10 4.38 9.79
N THR A 386 -9.20 5.26 10.26
CA THR A 386 -7.74 5.10 10.10
C THR A 386 -7.04 5.43 11.42
N GLU A 387 -6.03 4.65 11.78
CA GLU A 387 -5.34 4.72 13.06
C GLU A 387 -4.17 5.74 13.07
N TRP A 388 -4.39 6.95 12.55
CA TRP A 388 -3.38 8.01 12.60
C TRP A 388 -2.88 8.28 14.03
N PRO A 389 -1.58 8.60 14.21
CA PRO A 389 -1.04 8.91 15.55
C PRO A 389 -1.83 10.00 16.26
N VAL A 390 -2.27 11.04 15.54
CA VAL A 390 -3.04 12.17 16.07
C VAL A 390 -4.39 11.76 16.66
N PHE A 391 -4.97 10.64 16.21
CA PHE A 391 -6.24 10.11 16.72
C PHE A 391 -6.08 9.18 17.93
N ARG A 392 -4.85 8.70 18.21
CA ARG A 392 -4.61 7.75 19.33
C ARG A 392 -4.68 8.40 20.70
N THR A 393 -4.27 9.66 20.78
CA THR A 393 -4.23 10.43 22.04
C THR A 393 -4.88 11.80 21.86
N PRO A 394 -6.19 11.83 21.54
CA PRO A 394 -6.90 13.10 21.39
C PRO A 394 -7.07 13.79 22.73
N ASP A 395 -7.36 15.08 22.69
CA ASP A 395 -7.91 15.79 23.83
C ASP A 395 -9.37 15.36 24.05
N PHE A 396 -9.59 14.46 25.00
CA PHE A 396 -10.91 13.93 25.30
C PHE A 396 -11.85 15.00 25.90
N ASP A 397 -11.34 16.03 26.57
CA ASP A 397 -12.17 17.11 27.11
C ASP A 397 -12.71 17.95 25.97
N GLN A 398 -11.90 18.18 24.95
CA GLN A 398 -12.36 18.84 23.72
C GLN A 398 -13.35 17.97 22.92
N MET A 399 -13.13 16.65 22.86
CA MET A 399 -14.10 15.72 22.27
C MET A 399 -15.44 15.79 23.01
N ASP A 400 -15.42 15.73 24.34
CA ASP A 400 -16.60 15.79 25.21
C ASP A 400 -17.41 17.07 25.00
N ALA A 401 -16.71 18.20 24.82
CA ALA A 401 -17.33 19.50 24.62
C ALA A 401 -17.87 19.73 23.20
N THR A 402 -17.38 18.99 22.21
CA THR A 402 -17.64 19.28 20.78
C THR A 402 -18.66 18.32 20.18
N LEU A 403 -18.61 17.02 20.55
CA LEU A 403 -19.61 16.02 20.12
C LEU A 403 -20.97 16.34 20.68
N LYS A 404 -22.02 16.16 19.90
CA LYS A 404 -23.41 16.28 20.33
C LYS A 404 -23.78 15.19 21.36
N ASN A 405 -23.28 13.97 21.12
CA ASN A 405 -23.45 12.81 21.99
C ASN A 405 -22.09 12.11 22.13
N LYS A 406 -21.83 11.51 23.30
CA LYS A 406 -20.61 10.72 23.56
C LYS A 406 -20.74 9.32 22.90
N VAL A 407 -20.75 9.28 21.57
CA VAL A 407 -20.92 8.05 20.79
C VAL A 407 -19.73 7.91 19.84
N VAL A 408 -19.01 6.79 19.96
CA VAL A 408 -17.84 6.48 19.12
C VAL A 408 -17.95 5.07 18.56
N PHE A 409 -17.77 4.96 17.24
CA PHE A 409 -17.60 3.71 16.52
C PHE A 409 -16.14 3.63 16.07
N ASP A 410 -15.38 2.71 16.64
CA ASP A 410 -13.94 2.62 16.40
C ASP A 410 -13.60 1.41 15.56
N GLY A 411 -13.35 1.65 14.28
CA GLY A 411 -12.96 0.64 13.30
C GLY A 411 -11.52 0.15 13.41
N ARG A 412 -10.73 0.73 14.34
CA ARG A 412 -9.28 0.46 14.49
C ARG A 412 -8.86 0.10 15.91
N ASN A 413 -9.81 0.03 16.84
CA ASN A 413 -9.56 -0.36 18.25
C ASN A 413 -8.52 0.54 18.94
N LEU A 414 -8.62 1.87 18.76
CA LEU A 414 -7.61 2.82 19.26
C LEU A 414 -7.67 3.02 20.76
N TYR A 415 -8.89 3.03 21.35
CA TYR A 415 -9.07 3.45 22.73
C TYR A 415 -9.22 2.27 23.68
N ASP A 416 -8.72 2.49 24.88
CA ASP A 416 -8.88 1.59 26.01
C ASP A 416 -10.34 1.58 26.49
N LEU A 417 -10.88 0.39 26.79
CA LEU A 417 -12.28 0.23 27.20
C LEU A 417 -12.57 0.89 28.55
N GLU A 418 -11.65 0.79 29.52
CA GLU A 418 -11.83 1.38 30.86
C GLU A 418 -11.92 2.91 30.74
N ARG A 419 -11.07 3.53 29.95
CA ARG A 419 -11.13 4.97 29.70
C ARG A 419 -12.47 5.40 29.09
N MET A 420 -13.03 4.63 28.17
CA MET A 420 -14.30 4.95 27.54
C MET A 420 -15.47 4.81 28.52
N ILE A 421 -15.41 3.83 29.43
CA ILE A 421 -16.37 3.66 30.54
C ILE A 421 -16.30 4.88 31.47
N ASP A 422 -15.11 5.23 31.96
CA ASP A 422 -14.91 6.31 32.92
C ASP A 422 -15.39 7.67 32.40
N ARG A 423 -15.31 7.88 31.08
CA ARG A 423 -15.79 9.10 30.41
C ARG A 423 -17.25 9.06 30.00
N GLY A 424 -17.93 7.92 30.16
CA GLY A 424 -19.34 7.75 29.86
C GLY A 424 -19.65 7.77 28.36
N TYR A 425 -18.77 7.17 27.54
CA TYR A 425 -19.00 7.00 26.11
C TYR A 425 -19.82 5.73 25.82
N TYR A 426 -20.74 5.84 24.87
CA TYR A 426 -21.08 4.66 24.09
C TYR A 426 -19.91 4.38 23.15
N TYR A 427 -19.29 3.23 23.29
CA TYR A 427 -18.12 2.88 22.50
C TYR A 427 -18.25 1.48 21.91
N ASN A 428 -18.28 1.42 20.59
CA ASN A 428 -18.42 0.16 19.84
C ASN A 428 -17.22 0.01 18.90
N SER A 429 -16.42 -1.00 19.14
CA SER A 429 -15.20 -1.31 18.38
C SER A 429 -15.29 -2.69 17.73
N ILE A 430 -14.19 -3.24 17.23
CA ILE A 430 -14.18 -4.50 16.50
C ILE A 430 -13.67 -5.62 17.39
N GLY A 431 -14.51 -6.66 17.62
CA GLY A 431 -14.12 -7.87 18.36
C GLY A 431 -13.88 -7.67 19.86
N ARG A 432 -14.46 -6.61 20.46
CA ARG A 432 -14.37 -6.30 21.89
C ARG A 432 -15.74 -6.04 22.48
N LYS A 433 -15.83 -6.05 23.80
CA LYS A 433 -17.06 -5.77 24.51
C LYS A 433 -17.60 -4.38 24.17
N LEU A 434 -18.90 -4.30 23.86
CA LEU A 434 -19.62 -3.03 23.72
C LEU A 434 -19.67 -2.31 25.07
N ILE A 435 -19.36 -1.00 25.08
CA ILE A 435 -19.59 -0.09 26.20
C ILE A 435 -20.82 0.75 25.89
N SER A 436 -21.83 0.71 26.78
CA SER A 436 -23.12 1.39 26.60
C SER A 436 -23.52 2.15 27.85
#